data_9e2f7b9e47224091ab97d6ad480c4e1e
#
_entry.id   9e2f7b9e47224091ab97d6ad480c4e1e
#
_cell.length_a   1.000
_cell.length_b   1.000
_cell.length_c   1.000
_cell.angle_alpha   90.00
_cell.angle_beta   90.00
_cell.angle_gamma   90.00
#
_symmetry.space_group_name_H-M   'P 1'
#
loop_
_entity.id
_entity.type
_entity.pdbx_description
1 polymer ?
#
loop_
_entity_poly.entity_id
_entity_poly.type
_entity_poly.pdbx_seq_one_letter_code
_entity_poly.pdbx_strand_id
1 'polypeptide(L)'
;MKYVNPATRFNGGPFIIVPDTQQMNAAPSDTDPEWNYPTLLNGWTTYSGNWGVPAYRKVNGVVYMRGLMKDGLINTDLFVLPAGYRPEITMLFITGGFTGATGAQGNPVRIDVGSDGVVHLEAVYGITVTTWPGTGEWVSLANISFPAEQ
;
A
#
# COMPACT_ATOMS: atom_id res chain seq x y z
N MET A 1 -36.87 0.20 22.54
CA MET A 1 -36.22 -0.08 23.85
C MET A 1 -34.95 0.76 23.91
N LYS A 2 -34.88 1.73 24.82
CA LYS A 2 -33.68 2.59 24.95
C LYS A 2 -32.68 1.85 25.83
N TYR A 3 -31.53 1.52 25.30
CA TYR A 3 -30.42 0.97 26.09
C TYR A 3 -29.81 2.13 26.90
N VAL A 4 -29.88 2.09 28.19
CA VAL A 4 -29.25 3.06 29.08
C VAL A 4 -27.95 2.43 29.58
N ASN A 5 -26.81 2.96 29.14
CA ASN A 5 -25.50 2.56 29.63
C ASN A 5 -25.39 2.99 31.11
N PRO A 6 -25.08 2.10 32.08
CA PRO A 6 -24.94 2.49 33.46
C PRO A 6 -23.73 3.41 33.62
N ALA A 7 -24.00 4.68 33.91
CA ALA A 7 -22.97 5.67 34.15
C ALA A 7 -22.18 5.32 35.40
N THR A 8 -20.87 5.24 35.27
CA THR A 8 -19.97 5.12 36.43
C THR A 8 -19.99 6.43 37.21
N ARG A 9 -20.36 6.36 38.49
CA ARG A 9 -20.45 7.50 39.39
C ARG A 9 -19.05 8.04 39.71
N PHE A 10 -18.73 9.23 39.25
CA PHE A 10 -17.60 10.01 39.75
C PHE A 10 -18.14 11.15 40.64
N ASN A 11 -17.81 11.10 41.94
CA ASN A 11 -17.87 12.19 42.93
C ASN A 11 -19.06 13.19 42.83
N GLY A 12 -20.29 12.71 42.89
CA GLY A 12 -21.44 13.57 43.26
C GLY A 12 -21.83 14.68 42.29
N GLY A 13 -21.28 14.73 41.09
CA GLY A 13 -21.65 15.70 40.07
C GLY A 13 -22.89 15.28 39.26
N PRO A 14 -23.56 16.23 38.57
CA PRO A 14 -24.74 15.91 37.76
C PRO A 14 -24.38 14.95 36.63
N PHE A 15 -25.26 13.98 36.40
CA PHE A 15 -25.11 13.03 35.26
C PHE A 15 -25.20 13.77 33.93
N ILE A 16 -24.14 13.74 33.17
CA ILE A 16 -24.20 14.09 31.76
C ILE A 16 -24.52 12.80 31.00
N ILE A 17 -25.77 12.64 30.56
CA ILE A 17 -26.13 11.62 29.58
C ILE A 17 -25.63 12.11 28.22
N VAL A 18 -24.48 11.65 27.79
CA VAL A 18 -24.09 11.81 26.42
C VAL A 18 -24.86 10.76 25.61
N PRO A 19 -25.76 11.17 24.73
CA PRO A 19 -26.47 10.20 23.89
C PRO A 19 -25.43 9.46 23.03
N ASP A 20 -25.38 8.14 23.16
CA ASP A 20 -24.52 7.24 22.39
C ASP A 20 -24.83 7.23 20.87
N THR A 21 -25.73 8.10 20.44
CA THR A 21 -26.15 8.22 19.04
C THR A 21 -25.19 9.03 18.17
N GLN A 22 -24.16 9.65 18.74
CA GLN A 22 -23.17 10.42 17.98
C GLN A 22 -22.04 9.58 17.41
N GLN A 23 -21.82 8.36 17.91
CA GLN A 23 -20.74 7.49 17.43
C GLN A 23 -21.18 6.45 16.40
N MET A 24 -22.47 6.19 16.24
CA MET A 24 -22.97 5.16 15.31
C MET A 24 -23.43 5.69 13.95
N ASN A 25 -23.46 7.00 13.76
CA ASN A 25 -23.92 7.62 12.52
C ASN A 25 -22.93 8.63 11.93
N ALA A 26 -21.64 8.52 12.25
CA ALA A 26 -20.67 9.03 11.33
C ALA A 26 -20.78 8.12 10.10
N ALA A 27 -21.50 8.56 9.09
CA ALA A 27 -21.31 8.06 7.75
C ALA A 27 -19.79 8.00 7.54
N PRO A 28 -19.23 6.92 6.97
CA PRO A 28 -17.82 6.92 6.62
C PRO A 28 -17.56 8.25 5.95
N SER A 29 -16.69 9.06 6.56
CA SER A 29 -16.40 10.36 5.99
C SER A 29 -15.90 10.06 4.58
N ASP A 30 -16.57 10.64 3.59
CA ASP A 30 -16.24 10.50 2.16
C ASP A 30 -14.89 11.19 1.85
N THR A 31 -14.03 11.27 2.86
CA THR A 31 -12.70 11.88 2.89
C THR A 31 -11.59 10.84 2.93
N ASP A 32 -11.82 9.63 2.41
CA ASP A 32 -10.71 8.74 2.10
C ASP A 32 -9.81 9.46 1.07
N PRO A 33 -8.54 9.74 1.41
CA PRO A 33 -7.68 10.47 0.50
C PRO A 33 -7.61 9.75 -0.84
N GLU A 34 -7.69 10.54 -1.92
CA GLU A 34 -7.60 10.01 -3.27
C GLU A 34 -6.29 9.25 -3.50
N TRP A 35 -6.32 8.32 -4.44
CA TRP A 35 -5.14 7.61 -4.88
C TRP A 35 -4.26 8.49 -5.75
N ASN A 36 -2.98 8.57 -5.44
CA ASN A 36 -1.95 9.21 -6.24
C ASN A 36 -1.32 8.19 -7.19
N TYR A 37 -1.09 8.59 -8.43
CA TYR A 37 -0.54 7.75 -9.48
C TYR A 37 0.91 8.19 -9.77
N PRO A 38 1.92 7.37 -9.42
CA PRO A 38 3.31 7.74 -9.64
C PRO A 38 3.70 7.70 -11.12
N THR A 39 4.70 8.48 -11.49
CA THR A 39 5.41 8.28 -12.75
C THR A 39 6.28 7.04 -12.64
N LEU A 40 5.99 6.02 -13.45
CA LEU A 40 6.79 4.79 -13.50
C LEU A 40 8.12 5.02 -14.21
N LEU A 41 9.20 4.38 -13.74
CA LEU A 41 10.56 4.54 -14.19
C LEU A 41 11.06 3.26 -14.89
N ASN A 42 12.23 3.32 -15.51
CA ASN A 42 12.99 2.17 -16.02
C ASN A 42 12.17 1.19 -16.88
N GLY A 43 11.26 1.72 -17.70
CA GLY A 43 10.44 0.92 -18.59
C GLY A 43 9.25 0.22 -17.93
N TRP A 44 9.05 0.39 -16.62
CA TRP A 44 7.85 -0.13 -15.95
C TRP A 44 6.59 0.52 -16.50
N THR A 45 5.58 -0.29 -16.76
CA THR A 45 4.27 0.14 -17.24
C THR A 45 3.15 -0.46 -16.41
N THR A 46 1.96 0.10 -16.54
CA THR A 46 0.76 -0.47 -15.90
C THR A 46 0.38 -1.79 -16.56
N TYR A 47 0.14 -2.82 -15.76
CA TYR A 47 -0.48 -4.04 -16.26
C TYR A 47 -1.94 -3.76 -16.64
N SER A 48 -2.34 -4.15 -17.86
CA SER A 48 -3.69 -3.88 -18.36
C SER A 48 -4.77 -4.75 -17.73
N GLY A 49 -6.04 -4.36 -17.85
CA GLY A 49 -7.21 -5.10 -17.35
C GLY A 49 -7.66 -4.67 -15.95
N ASN A 50 -8.30 -5.57 -15.22
CA ASN A 50 -8.95 -5.29 -13.93
C ASN A 50 -8.02 -5.32 -12.71
N TRP A 51 -6.69 -5.27 -12.91
CA TRP A 51 -5.70 -5.45 -11.85
C TRP A 51 -5.35 -4.18 -11.08
N GLY A 52 -5.89 -3.05 -11.49
CA GLY A 52 -5.62 -1.76 -10.88
C GLY A 52 -4.31 -1.12 -11.34
N VAL A 53 -4.36 0.21 -11.49
CA VAL A 53 -3.21 1.03 -11.83
C VAL A 53 -2.30 1.15 -10.61
N PRO A 54 -0.97 1.13 -10.76
CA PRO A 54 -0.03 1.42 -9.68
C PRO A 54 -0.35 2.76 -9.02
N ALA A 55 -0.59 2.73 -7.72
CA ALA A 55 -1.01 3.91 -6.98
C ALA A 55 -0.66 3.79 -5.50
N TYR A 56 -0.57 4.93 -4.82
CA TYR A 56 -0.37 5.04 -3.39
C TYR A 56 -1.31 6.09 -2.77
N ARG A 57 -1.64 5.93 -1.50
CA ARG A 57 -2.34 6.95 -0.70
C ARG A 57 -1.89 6.89 0.75
N LYS A 58 -2.09 7.98 1.50
CA LYS A 58 -1.82 8.01 2.95
C LYS A 58 -3.13 8.20 3.72
N VAL A 59 -3.40 7.30 4.65
CA VAL A 59 -4.55 7.34 5.56
C VAL A 59 -4.02 7.25 6.98
N ASN A 60 -4.34 8.22 7.82
CA ASN A 60 -3.93 8.26 9.23
C ASN A 60 -2.42 8.00 9.45
N GLY A 61 -1.57 8.60 8.61
CA GLY A 61 -0.12 8.46 8.70
C GLY A 61 0.45 7.17 8.10
N VAL A 62 -0.39 6.27 7.58
CA VAL A 62 0.04 5.03 6.93
C VAL A 62 -0.11 5.16 5.42
N VAL A 63 0.95 4.86 4.68
CA VAL A 63 0.94 4.75 3.23
C VAL A 63 0.49 3.35 2.83
N TYR A 64 -0.42 3.28 1.89
CA TYR A 64 -0.90 2.05 1.25
C TYR A 64 -0.58 2.10 -0.23
N MET A 65 -0.17 0.98 -0.79
CA MET A 65 0.08 0.84 -2.22
C MET A 65 -0.86 -0.20 -2.84
N ARG A 66 -1.08 -0.09 -4.15
CA ARG A 66 -1.86 -1.05 -4.95
C ARG A 66 -1.44 -1.05 -6.41
N GLY A 67 -1.95 -2.01 -7.14
CA GLY A 67 -1.82 -2.10 -8.59
C GLY A 67 -0.78 -3.11 -9.04
N LEU A 68 -0.81 -3.41 -10.34
CA LEU A 68 0.08 -4.32 -11.01
C LEU A 68 0.90 -3.58 -12.06
N MET A 69 2.19 -3.91 -12.13
CA MET A 69 3.14 -3.37 -13.11
C MET A 69 3.77 -4.49 -13.93
N LYS A 70 4.29 -4.14 -15.11
CA LYS A 70 4.98 -5.04 -16.03
C LYS A 70 6.06 -4.30 -16.84
N ASP A 71 6.76 -5.04 -17.68
CA ASP A 71 7.70 -4.57 -18.72
C ASP A 71 9.02 -3.94 -18.21
N GLY A 72 9.18 -3.72 -16.91
CA GLY A 72 10.42 -3.17 -16.35
C GLY A 72 11.53 -4.19 -16.15
N LEU A 73 12.64 -3.77 -15.55
CA LEU A 73 13.81 -4.61 -15.29
C LEU A 73 13.93 -4.96 -13.80
N ILE A 74 14.46 -6.16 -13.52
CA ILE A 74 14.85 -6.54 -12.16
C ILE A 74 16.01 -5.64 -11.69
N ASN A 75 16.07 -5.39 -10.39
CA ASN A 75 17.09 -4.55 -9.78
C ASN A 75 17.06 -3.12 -10.32
N THR A 76 15.84 -2.57 -10.45
CA THR A 76 15.61 -1.19 -10.87
C THR A 76 14.53 -0.51 -10.03
N ASP A 77 14.56 0.82 -10.06
CA ASP A 77 13.56 1.65 -9.42
C ASP A 77 12.23 1.60 -10.18
N LEU A 78 11.16 1.42 -9.45
CA LEU A 78 9.79 1.40 -9.98
C LEU A 78 9.23 2.81 -10.13
N PHE A 79 9.39 3.61 -9.08
CA PHE A 79 8.99 5.02 -8.98
C PHE A 79 9.55 5.64 -7.69
N VAL A 80 9.33 6.95 -7.50
CA VAL A 80 9.75 7.67 -6.29
C VAL A 80 8.54 8.30 -5.61
N LEU A 81 8.40 8.05 -4.31
CA LEU A 81 7.40 8.69 -3.45
C LEU A 81 7.81 10.12 -3.12
N PRO A 82 6.90 11.09 -3.15
CA PRO A 82 7.18 12.44 -2.69
C PRO A 82 7.36 12.51 -1.17
N ALA A 83 7.95 13.60 -0.68
CA ALA A 83 8.01 13.88 0.75
C ALA A 83 6.62 13.83 1.39
N GLY A 84 6.56 13.36 2.63
CA GLY A 84 5.31 13.12 3.34
C GLY A 84 4.66 11.77 3.06
N TYR A 85 5.19 10.99 2.09
CA TYR A 85 4.76 9.62 1.79
C TYR A 85 5.89 8.59 1.93
N ARG A 86 7.04 9.00 2.44
CA ARG A 86 8.23 8.17 2.59
C ARG A 86 8.25 7.50 3.96
N PRO A 87 8.84 6.33 4.12
CA PRO A 87 9.13 5.80 5.45
C PRO A 87 10.32 6.55 6.08
N GLU A 88 10.40 6.60 7.40
CA GLU A 88 11.56 7.18 8.11
C GLU A 88 12.84 6.36 7.91
N ILE A 89 12.72 5.07 7.70
CA ILE A 89 13.81 4.13 7.45
C ILE A 89 13.47 3.27 6.24
N THR A 90 14.47 2.75 5.53
CA THR A 90 14.25 1.80 4.45
C THR A 90 13.52 0.56 4.95
N MET A 91 12.44 0.20 4.28
CA MET A 91 11.60 -0.95 4.59
C MET A 91 11.61 -1.96 3.46
N LEU A 92 11.64 -3.23 3.84
CA LEU A 92 11.65 -4.36 2.93
C LEU A 92 10.29 -5.06 2.93
N PHE A 93 9.76 -5.35 1.73
CA PHE A 93 8.49 -6.06 1.54
C PHE A 93 8.67 -7.27 0.63
N ILE A 94 7.97 -8.33 0.96
CA ILE A 94 7.83 -9.48 0.08
C ILE A 94 6.42 -9.46 -0.49
N THR A 95 6.31 -9.36 -1.79
CA THR A 95 5.06 -9.36 -2.53
C THR A 95 5.05 -10.45 -3.61
N GLY A 96 4.02 -10.50 -4.43
CA GLY A 96 3.90 -11.44 -5.54
C GLY A 96 4.37 -10.85 -6.86
N GLY A 97 4.97 -11.68 -7.69
CA GLY A 97 5.29 -11.39 -9.07
C GLY A 97 5.22 -12.63 -9.93
N PHE A 98 5.27 -12.45 -11.24
CA PHE A 98 5.31 -13.54 -12.21
C PHE A 98 6.35 -13.25 -13.29
N THR A 99 7.18 -14.22 -13.61
CA THR A 99 8.35 -14.05 -14.49
C THR A 99 8.23 -14.79 -15.81
N GLY A 100 7.07 -15.31 -16.16
CA GLY A 100 6.87 -16.04 -17.42
C GLY A 100 7.53 -17.43 -17.47
N ALA A 101 8.30 -17.83 -16.45
CA ALA A 101 8.88 -19.16 -16.40
C ALA A 101 7.79 -20.22 -16.31
N THR A 102 7.86 -21.21 -17.19
CA THR A 102 6.87 -22.29 -17.31
C THR A 102 6.64 -22.98 -15.97
N GLY A 103 5.41 -22.93 -15.46
CA GLY A 103 4.96 -23.60 -14.24
C GLY A 103 5.00 -22.76 -12.96
N ALA A 104 5.50 -21.52 -12.98
CA ALA A 104 5.52 -20.66 -11.82
C ALA A 104 4.22 -19.85 -11.73
N GLN A 105 3.39 -20.18 -10.75
CA GLN A 105 2.16 -19.42 -10.44
C GLN A 105 2.43 -18.32 -9.41
N GLY A 106 3.31 -17.39 -9.74
CA GLY A 106 3.74 -16.34 -8.84
C GLY A 106 5.00 -16.67 -8.05
N ASN A 107 5.94 -15.74 -8.07
CA ASN A 107 7.18 -15.82 -7.31
C ASN A 107 7.18 -14.77 -6.20
N PRO A 108 7.78 -15.06 -5.03
CA PRO A 108 8.08 -14.02 -4.08
C PRO A 108 9.01 -12.98 -4.69
N VAL A 109 8.64 -11.73 -4.54
CA VAL A 109 9.38 -10.58 -5.06
C VAL A 109 9.71 -9.67 -3.91
N ARG A 110 10.98 -9.25 -3.81
CA ARG A 110 11.41 -8.27 -2.82
C ARG A 110 11.33 -6.86 -3.40
N ILE A 111 10.59 -6.01 -2.70
CA ILE A 111 10.52 -4.57 -2.96
C ILE A 111 11.05 -3.84 -1.72
N ASP A 112 12.00 -2.95 -1.92
CA ASP A 112 12.51 -2.06 -0.91
C ASP A 112 11.91 -0.66 -1.11
N VAL A 113 11.49 -0.03 -0.02
CA VAL A 113 11.02 1.35 -0.01
C VAL A 113 12.00 2.16 0.83
N GLY A 114 12.77 3.01 0.17
CA GLY A 114 13.82 3.81 0.77
C GLY A 114 13.27 5.02 1.55
N SER A 115 14.01 5.48 2.55
CA SER A 115 13.73 6.73 3.25
C SER A 115 13.84 7.97 2.36
N ASP A 116 14.47 7.85 1.20
CA ASP A 116 14.49 8.84 0.13
C ASP A 116 13.26 8.80 -0.77
N GLY A 117 12.38 7.80 -0.56
CA GLY A 117 11.16 7.57 -1.30
C GLY A 117 11.30 6.64 -2.50
N VAL A 118 12.50 6.17 -2.83
CA VAL A 118 12.70 5.23 -3.94
C VAL A 118 11.99 3.92 -3.62
N VAL A 119 11.13 3.46 -4.53
CA VAL A 119 10.52 2.13 -4.50
C VAL A 119 11.26 1.27 -5.50
N HIS A 120 12.03 0.31 -5.01
CA HIS A 120 12.99 -0.48 -5.77
C HIS A 120 12.60 -1.96 -5.82
N LEU A 121 12.66 -2.57 -7.00
CA LEU A 121 12.57 -4.02 -7.16
C LEU A 121 13.97 -4.64 -7.00
N GLU A 122 14.23 -5.23 -5.85
CA GLU A 122 15.54 -5.78 -5.51
C GLU A 122 15.76 -7.16 -6.13
N ALA A 123 14.82 -8.08 -5.94
CA ALA A 123 15.00 -9.46 -6.33
C ALA A 123 13.68 -10.19 -6.57
N VAL A 124 13.77 -11.27 -7.35
CA VAL A 124 12.71 -12.27 -7.49
C VAL A 124 13.28 -13.61 -7.04
N TYR A 125 12.68 -14.21 -6.01
CA TYR A 125 13.18 -15.44 -5.44
C TYR A 125 12.82 -16.67 -6.30
N GLY A 126 13.77 -17.58 -6.38
CA GLY A 126 13.61 -18.85 -7.13
C GLY A 126 13.91 -18.76 -8.61
N ILE A 127 14.36 -17.61 -9.11
CA ILE A 127 14.69 -17.41 -10.51
C ILE A 127 16.04 -16.72 -10.66
N THR A 128 16.92 -17.37 -11.41
CA THR A 128 18.18 -16.79 -11.85
C THR A 128 17.95 -16.13 -13.22
N VAL A 129 17.13 -15.10 -13.30
CA VAL A 129 16.98 -14.31 -14.52
C VAL A 129 17.67 -12.97 -14.35
N THR A 130 18.54 -12.68 -15.27
CA THR A 130 19.22 -11.39 -15.39
C THR A 130 18.39 -10.39 -16.19
N THR A 131 17.32 -10.84 -16.83
CA THR A 131 16.44 -10.01 -17.65
C THR A 131 14.98 -10.37 -17.36
N TRP A 132 14.26 -9.45 -16.79
CA TRP A 132 12.83 -9.35 -16.83
C TRP A 132 12.54 -8.22 -17.82
N PRO A 133 11.92 -8.42 -18.90
CA PRO A 133 10.53 -8.82 -19.04
C PRO A 133 10.25 -9.81 -20.19
N GLY A 134 9.45 -10.82 -19.93
CA GLY A 134 8.70 -11.52 -20.97
C GLY A 134 7.27 -10.98 -21.07
N THR A 135 6.60 -11.32 -22.14
CA THR A 135 5.19 -10.97 -22.35
C THR A 135 4.31 -11.61 -21.26
N GLY A 136 3.67 -10.80 -20.44
CA GLY A 136 2.77 -11.26 -19.37
C GLY A 136 3.39 -11.36 -17.99
N GLU A 137 4.63 -10.96 -17.80
CA GLU A 137 5.28 -10.85 -16.50
C GLU A 137 4.74 -9.65 -15.72
N TRP A 138 4.65 -9.79 -14.38
CA TRP A 138 4.09 -8.74 -13.56
C TRP A 138 4.66 -8.72 -12.13
N VAL A 139 4.59 -7.54 -11.50
CA VAL A 139 4.87 -7.29 -10.08
C VAL A 139 3.67 -6.61 -9.44
N SER A 140 3.29 -7.10 -8.26
CA SER A 140 2.20 -6.54 -7.47
C SER A 140 2.73 -5.56 -6.43
N LEU A 141 2.03 -4.44 -6.26
CA LEU A 141 2.20 -3.53 -5.12
C LEU A 141 1.23 -3.82 -3.96
N ALA A 142 0.37 -4.83 -4.11
CA ALA A 142 -0.59 -5.19 -3.07
C ALA A 142 0.14 -5.65 -1.80
N ASN A 143 -0.46 -5.34 -0.65
CA ASN A 143 0.06 -5.63 0.70
C ASN A 143 1.30 -4.81 1.11
N ILE A 144 1.72 -3.81 0.35
CA ILE A 144 2.73 -2.85 0.79
C ILE A 144 2.02 -1.74 1.56
N SER A 145 2.34 -1.63 2.84
CA SER A 145 1.89 -0.52 3.67
C SER A 145 2.91 -0.25 4.78
N PHE A 146 3.09 1.02 5.12
CA PHE A 146 4.08 1.46 6.12
C PHE A 146 3.73 2.82 6.70
N PRO A 147 4.20 3.14 7.93
CA PRO A 147 4.12 4.48 8.48
C PRO A 147 4.92 5.46 7.63
N ALA A 148 4.31 6.58 7.26
CA ALA A 148 5.01 7.66 6.59
C ALA A 148 5.82 8.50 7.58
N GLU A 149 6.84 9.17 7.10
CA GLU A 149 7.55 10.24 7.81
C GLU A 149 6.56 11.31 8.33
N GLN A 150 6.86 11.89 9.49
CA GLN A 150 6.04 12.88 10.20
C GLN A 150 6.44 14.30 9.80
#